data_b34552c39ceac721dffd4ecc38fab261
#
_entry.id   b34552c39ceac721dffd4ecc38fab261
#
_cell.length_a   1.000
_cell.length_b   1.000
_cell.length_c   1.000
_cell.angle_alpha   90.00
_cell.angle_beta   90.00
_cell.angle_gamma   90.00
#
_symmetry.space_group_name_H-M   'P 1'
#
loop_
_entity.id
_entity.type
_entity.pdbx_description
1 polymer ?
#
loop_
_entity_poly.entity_id
_entity_poly.type
_entity_poly.pdbx_seq_one_letter_code
_entity_poly.pdbx_strand_id
1 'polypeptide(L)'
;MTRVVTLLNQKGGVGKSTATVNLAAVRAERLSQGRDEDAQSPVAAISIDPQGSAQWWANQVEDLPFHLIQAHDDPLEWLAQLNNLPTIDEVYVDTAGWFDLDPDGAGDGLGNGHSADALRTVLDVTDEVLVPILTEPLCFDPTARTIRKILEPRQLPYRVFINNHDSRDGTYWLNQTQEFVRGRDWPLAETVVRHYKLHTNASNDGVVVTQYKKTGKAANAAADFYNLADELMTTGVHS
;
A
#
# COMPACT_ATOMS: atom_id res chain seq x y z
N MET A 1 6.94 18.98 5.01
CA MET A 1 7.38 17.65 5.45
C MET A 1 6.58 16.64 4.63
N THR A 2 7.22 15.71 3.97
CA THR A 2 6.57 14.72 3.11
C THR A 2 5.90 13.65 3.97
N ARG A 3 4.63 13.34 3.72
CA ARG A 3 3.94 12.23 4.39
C ARG A 3 4.35 10.90 3.77
N VAL A 4 4.79 9.95 4.58
CA VAL A 4 5.21 8.61 4.13
C VAL A 4 4.19 7.56 4.55
N VAL A 5 3.60 6.88 3.57
CA VAL A 5 2.62 5.80 3.76
C VAL A 5 3.21 4.50 3.23
N THR A 6 3.38 3.51 4.09
CA THR A 6 4.00 2.23 3.73
C THR A 6 2.96 1.12 3.62
N LEU A 7 2.95 0.40 2.50
CA LEU A 7 2.12 -0.79 2.34
C LEU A 7 2.88 -2.03 2.79
N LEU A 8 2.43 -2.66 3.86
CA LEU A 8 3.16 -3.73 4.53
C LEU A 8 2.26 -4.92 4.84
N ASN A 9 2.67 -6.09 4.46
CA ASN A 9 2.18 -7.37 4.97
C ASN A 9 3.23 -8.44 4.64
N GLN A 10 3.55 -9.28 5.62
CA GLN A 10 4.45 -10.43 5.45
C GLN A 10 3.98 -11.35 4.32
N LYS A 11 2.68 -11.52 4.15
CA LYS A 11 2.09 -12.35 3.10
C LYS A 11 2.35 -11.75 1.72
N GLY A 12 2.95 -12.56 0.84
CA GLY A 12 3.04 -12.24 -0.59
C GLY A 12 1.66 -12.36 -1.28
N GLY A 13 1.47 -11.60 -2.37
CA GLY A 13 0.25 -11.70 -3.20
C GLY A 13 -1.00 -11.01 -2.64
N VAL A 14 -0.92 -10.30 -1.51
CA VAL A 14 -2.06 -9.56 -0.94
C VAL A 14 -2.36 -8.23 -1.65
N GLY A 15 -1.59 -7.91 -2.71
CA GLY A 15 -1.83 -6.74 -3.56
C GLY A 15 -1.19 -5.44 -3.07
N LYS A 16 -0.06 -5.51 -2.36
CA LYS A 16 0.71 -4.32 -1.92
C LYS A 16 1.06 -3.41 -3.08
N SER A 17 1.76 -3.91 -4.08
CA SER A 17 2.17 -3.12 -5.27
C SER A 17 0.96 -2.55 -6.02
N THR A 18 -0.12 -3.34 -6.18
CA THR A 18 -1.35 -2.87 -6.81
C THR A 18 -1.97 -1.70 -6.04
N ALA A 19 -2.02 -1.80 -4.71
CA ALA A 19 -2.56 -0.74 -3.87
C ALA A 19 -1.64 0.50 -3.86
N THR A 20 -0.31 0.31 -3.78
CA THR A 20 0.66 1.40 -3.86
C THR A 20 0.47 2.23 -5.12
N VAL A 21 0.48 1.59 -6.29
CA VAL A 21 0.37 2.26 -7.58
C VAL A 21 -0.97 3.00 -7.73
N ASN A 22 -2.08 2.37 -7.34
CA ASN A 22 -3.40 2.97 -7.51
C ASN A 22 -3.70 4.06 -6.46
N LEU A 23 -3.26 3.91 -5.22
CA LEU A 23 -3.39 4.97 -4.21
C LEU A 23 -2.52 6.18 -4.58
N ALA A 24 -1.28 5.97 -5.02
CA ALA A 24 -0.41 7.05 -5.50
C ALA A 24 -1.07 7.79 -6.68
N ALA A 25 -1.69 7.08 -7.64
CA ALA A 25 -2.39 7.71 -8.76
C ALA A 25 -3.58 8.57 -8.30
N VAL A 26 -4.44 8.04 -7.41
CA VAL A 26 -5.58 8.79 -6.88
C VAL A 26 -5.12 10.02 -6.11
N ARG A 27 -4.08 9.89 -5.29
CA ARG A 27 -3.56 11.01 -4.50
C ARG A 27 -2.88 12.06 -5.37
N ALA A 28 -2.17 11.64 -6.41
CA ALA A 28 -1.60 12.56 -7.40
C ALA A 28 -2.71 13.38 -8.08
N GLU A 29 -3.81 12.74 -8.52
CA GLU A 29 -4.95 13.45 -9.11
C GLU A 29 -5.58 14.44 -8.10
N ARG A 30 -5.77 14.03 -6.82
CA ARG A 30 -6.35 14.90 -5.78
C ARG A 30 -5.46 16.10 -5.46
N LEU A 31 -4.14 15.89 -5.29
CA LEU A 31 -3.20 16.93 -4.89
C LEU A 31 -2.77 17.84 -6.05
N SER A 32 -2.95 17.41 -7.29
CA SER A 32 -2.70 18.24 -8.46
C SER A 32 -3.84 19.19 -8.81
N GLN A 33 -5.03 19.03 -8.19
CA GLN A 33 -6.14 19.93 -8.43
C GLN A 33 -5.79 21.37 -8.06
N GLY A 34 -5.89 22.28 -9.04
CA GLY A 34 -5.57 23.71 -8.88
C GLY A 34 -4.08 24.06 -8.97
N ARG A 35 -3.21 23.11 -9.30
CA ARG A 35 -1.83 23.36 -9.69
C ARG A 35 -1.73 23.67 -11.19
N ASP A 36 -0.63 24.28 -11.61
CA ASP A 36 -0.34 24.51 -13.03
C ASP A 36 -0.24 23.17 -13.77
N GLU A 37 -0.70 23.10 -15.02
CA GLU A 37 -0.69 21.87 -15.84
C GLU A 37 0.72 21.29 -16.04
N ASP A 38 1.73 22.17 -16.07
CA ASP A 38 3.16 21.80 -16.21
C ASP A 38 3.83 21.49 -14.87
N ALA A 39 3.12 21.55 -13.74
CA ALA A 39 3.70 21.27 -12.43
C ALA A 39 4.00 19.77 -12.28
N GLN A 40 5.17 19.46 -11.71
CA GLN A 40 5.50 18.08 -11.36
C GLN A 40 4.51 17.52 -10.34
N SER A 41 4.28 16.20 -10.41
CA SER A 41 3.42 15.53 -9.44
C SER A 41 3.94 15.70 -8.01
N PRO A 42 3.06 16.02 -7.05
CA PRO A 42 3.42 16.09 -5.63
C PRO A 42 3.49 14.71 -4.95
N VAL A 43 3.33 13.62 -5.70
CA VAL A 43 3.28 12.26 -5.16
C VAL A 43 4.35 11.40 -5.79
N ALA A 44 5.00 10.58 -4.95
CA ALA A 44 5.91 9.53 -5.39
C ALA A 44 5.48 8.16 -4.87
N ALA A 45 5.69 7.12 -5.66
CA ALA A 45 5.70 5.74 -5.22
C ALA A 45 7.14 5.22 -5.23
N ILE A 46 7.54 4.56 -4.15
CA ILE A 46 8.90 4.04 -3.97
C ILE A 46 8.81 2.54 -3.71
N SER A 47 9.39 1.74 -4.58
CA SER A 47 9.40 0.30 -4.41
C SER A 47 10.73 -0.16 -3.83
N ILE A 48 10.68 -0.77 -2.66
CA ILE A 48 11.79 -1.51 -2.06
C ILE A 48 11.62 -3.04 -2.22
N ASP A 49 10.67 -3.46 -3.07
CA ASP A 49 10.51 -4.86 -3.45
C ASP A 49 11.48 -5.23 -4.57
N PRO A 50 12.44 -6.17 -4.35
CA PRO A 50 13.36 -6.63 -5.37
C PRO A 50 12.67 -7.29 -6.59
N GLN A 51 11.40 -7.72 -6.45
CA GLN A 51 10.63 -8.27 -7.56
C GLN A 51 10.25 -7.22 -8.61
N GLY A 52 10.28 -5.94 -8.25
CA GLY A 52 10.07 -4.82 -9.16
C GLY A 52 8.68 -4.75 -9.81
N SER A 53 7.67 -5.34 -9.19
CA SER A 53 6.30 -5.38 -9.76
C SER A 53 5.71 -4.00 -10.02
N ALA A 54 5.90 -3.05 -9.10
CA ALA A 54 5.45 -1.68 -9.27
C ALA A 54 6.19 -0.96 -10.41
N GLN A 55 7.51 -1.14 -10.49
CA GLN A 55 8.35 -0.58 -11.56
C GLN A 55 7.98 -1.15 -12.93
N TRP A 56 7.79 -2.46 -13.01
CA TRP A 56 7.38 -3.08 -14.27
C TRP A 56 6.04 -2.51 -14.75
N TRP A 57 5.07 -2.35 -13.85
CA TRP A 57 3.78 -1.74 -14.18
C TRP A 57 3.93 -0.28 -14.65
N ALA A 58 4.64 0.56 -13.87
CA ALA A 58 4.83 1.97 -14.20
C ALA A 58 5.45 2.18 -15.59
N ASN A 59 6.39 1.29 -15.98
CA ASN A 59 7.02 1.34 -17.29
C ASN A 59 6.05 1.06 -18.46
N GLN A 60 4.87 0.49 -18.19
CA GLN A 60 3.83 0.27 -19.20
C GLN A 60 2.86 1.45 -19.31
N VAL A 61 2.83 2.35 -18.32
CA VAL A 61 1.88 3.47 -18.28
C VAL A 61 2.46 4.67 -19.02
N GLU A 62 1.78 5.13 -20.07
CA GLU A 62 2.26 6.23 -20.91
C GLU A 62 2.31 7.57 -20.14
N ASP A 63 1.26 7.91 -19.42
CA ASP A 63 1.17 9.16 -18.65
C ASP A 63 0.97 8.83 -17.16
N LEU A 64 2.04 8.38 -16.50
CA LEU A 64 2.00 8.06 -15.08
C LEU A 64 1.85 9.34 -14.25
N PRO A 65 0.75 9.48 -13.46
CA PRO A 65 0.45 10.74 -12.78
C PRO A 65 1.30 11.01 -11.53
N PHE A 66 2.26 10.14 -11.19
CA PHE A 66 3.15 10.24 -10.04
C PHE A 66 4.56 9.80 -10.40
N HIS A 67 5.53 10.15 -9.56
CA HIS A 67 6.91 9.66 -9.73
C HIS A 67 7.02 8.23 -9.19
N LEU A 68 7.68 7.33 -9.93
CA LEU A 68 7.98 5.98 -9.43
C LEU A 68 9.48 5.75 -9.41
N ILE A 69 9.99 5.26 -8.28
CA ILE A 69 11.41 4.98 -8.04
C ILE A 69 11.55 3.55 -7.54
N GLN A 70 12.42 2.78 -8.17
CA GLN A 70 12.83 1.46 -7.69
C GLN A 70 14.07 1.64 -6.82
N ALA A 71 13.94 1.37 -5.53
CA ALA A 71 14.94 1.72 -4.50
C ALA A 71 15.40 0.54 -3.64
N HIS A 72 15.25 -0.70 -4.13
CA HIS A 72 15.58 -1.90 -3.36
C HIS A 72 17.09 -2.09 -3.10
N ASP A 73 17.95 -1.49 -3.95
CA ASP A 73 19.41 -1.50 -3.83
C ASP A 73 20.00 -0.12 -3.49
N ASP A 74 19.14 0.87 -3.24
CA ASP A 74 19.58 2.23 -2.92
C ASP A 74 20.20 2.33 -1.52
N PRO A 75 21.06 3.33 -1.28
CA PRO A 75 21.63 3.58 0.05
C PRO A 75 20.56 3.83 1.11
N LEU A 76 20.74 3.23 2.30
CA LEU A 76 19.81 3.42 3.42
C LEU A 76 19.67 4.87 3.86
N GLU A 77 20.75 5.65 3.72
CA GLU A 77 20.78 7.09 4.01
C GLU A 77 19.80 7.88 3.13
N TRP A 78 19.57 7.42 1.90
CA TRP A 78 18.57 8.02 1.02
C TRP A 78 17.15 7.63 1.48
N LEU A 79 16.91 6.36 1.80
CA LEU A 79 15.62 5.89 2.32
C LEU A 79 15.23 6.60 3.64
N ALA A 80 16.21 6.91 4.48
CA ALA A 80 15.98 7.66 5.72
C ALA A 80 15.51 9.11 5.51
N GLN A 81 15.55 9.63 4.28
CA GLN A 81 15.13 11.00 3.96
C GLN A 81 13.77 11.09 3.25
N LEU A 82 13.02 9.99 3.13
CA LEU A 82 11.75 9.96 2.42
C LEU A 82 10.71 10.94 2.98
N ASN A 83 10.76 11.24 4.27
CA ASN A 83 9.90 12.23 4.92
C ASN A 83 10.35 13.69 4.69
N ASN A 84 11.41 13.93 3.90
CA ASN A 84 11.97 15.26 3.64
C ASN A 84 12.32 15.46 2.16
N LEU A 85 11.53 14.90 1.25
CA LEU A 85 11.74 15.07 -0.19
C LEU A 85 11.23 16.44 -0.64
N PRO A 86 12.07 17.25 -1.33
CA PRO A 86 11.63 18.53 -1.86
C PRO A 86 10.55 18.31 -2.93
N THR A 87 9.53 19.16 -2.94
CA THR A 87 8.41 19.15 -3.90
C THR A 87 7.46 17.95 -3.84
N ILE A 88 7.71 16.95 -2.98
CA ILE A 88 6.85 15.80 -2.78
C ILE A 88 6.06 15.97 -1.49
N ASP A 89 4.74 15.92 -1.58
CA ASP A 89 3.83 16.02 -0.44
C ASP A 89 3.55 14.64 0.18
N GLU A 90 3.43 13.60 -0.66
CA GLU A 90 3.16 12.22 -0.22
C GLU A 90 4.05 11.20 -0.93
N VAL A 91 4.49 10.21 -0.15
CA VAL A 91 5.22 9.03 -0.63
C VAL A 91 4.45 7.77 -0.27
N TYR A 92 4.25 6.88 -1.24
CA TYR A 92 3.70 5.54 -1.03
C TYR A 92 4.80 4.50 -1.23
N VAL A 93 5.11 3.72 -0.18
CA VAL A 93 6.19 2.74 -0.24
C VAL A 93 5.63 1.34 -0.48
N ASP A 94 6.05 0.71 -1.57
CA ASP A 94 5.78 -0.70 -1.91
C ASP A 94 6.85 -1.60 -1.30
N THR A 95 6.43 -2.62 -0.56
CA THR A 95 7.33 -3.55 0.13
C THR A 95 7.17 -4.98 -0.36
N ALA A 96 8.24 -5.77 -0.29
CA ALA A 96 8.19 -7.20 -0.52
C ALA A 96 7.33 -7.94 0.52
N GLY A 97 6.91 -9.16 0.20
CA GLY A 97 6.57 -10.16 1.21
C GLY A 97 7.84 -10.84 1.70
N TRP A 98 7.82 -11.40 2.90
CA TRP A 98 8.98 -12.11 3.45
C TRP A 98 8.57 -13.29 4.33
N PHE A 99 9.53 -14.15 4.63
CA PHE A 99 9.39 -15.23 5.59
C PHE A 99 10.14 -14.88 6.88
N ASP A 100 9.44 -14.92 8.00
CA ASP A 100 10.06 -14.91 9.32
C ASP A 100 10.54 -16.34 9.62
N LEU A 101 11.85 -16.55 9.61
CA LEU A 101 12.46 -17.86 9.83
C LEU A 101 12.49 -18.27 11.32
N ASP A 102 12.27 -17.30 12.22
CA ASP A 102 12.18 -17.50 13.65
C ASP A 102 10.94 -16.79 14.23
N PRO A 103 9.75 -17.31 13.93
CA PRO A 103 8.49 -16.67 14.30
C PRO A 103 8.27 -16.55 15.81
N ASP A 104 8.92 -17.40 16.61
CA ASP A 104 8.83 -17.40 18.07
C ASP A 104 10.05 -16.71 18.73
N GLY A 105 11.02 -16.27 17.93
CA GLY A 105 12.23 -15.59 18.40
C GLY A 105 12.00 -14.16 18.88
N ALA A 106 12.98 -13.65 19.61
CA ALA A 106 12.95 -12.30 20.19
C ALA A 106 13.25 -11.17 19.17
N GLY A 107 13.54 -11.51 17.91
CA GLY A 107 13.83 -10.53 16.85
C GLY A 107 12.56 -9.80 16.35
N ASP A 108 12.78 -8.77 15.55
CA ASP A 108 11.70 -7.98 14.94
C ASP A 108 10.99 -8.68 13.78
N GLY A 109 11.35 -9.92 13.47
CA GLY A 109 10.72 -10.73 12.42
C GLY A 109 11.06 -10.34 10.99
N LEU A 110 11.92 -9.33 10.76
CA LEU A 110 12.30 -8.87 9.43
C LEU A 110 13.50 -9.62 8.85
N GLY A 111 14.23 -10.37 9.68
CA GLY A 111 15.44 -11.08 9.29
C GLY A 111 16.66 -10.18 9.14
N ASN A 112 17.61 -10.57 8.29
CA ASN A 112 18.89 -9.88 8.10
C ASN A 112 19.13 -9.57 6.62
N GLY A 113 20.04 -8.65 6.36
CA GLY A 113 20.47 -8.25 5.03
C GLY A 113 19.82 -6.96 4.54
N HIS A 114 20.29 -6.49 3.38
CA HIS A 114 19.97 -5.17 2.86
C HIS A 114 18.45 -4.91 2.77
N SER A 115 17.67 -5.87 2.27
CA SER A 115 16.20 -5.70 2.17
C SER A 115 15.52 -5.54 3.53
N ALA A 116 16.00 -6.25 4.57
CA ALA A 116 15.49 -6.10 5.93
C ALA A 116 15.89 -4.74 6.53
N ASP A 117 17.11 -4.29 6.27
CA ASP A 117 17.61 -3.00 6.74
C ASP A 117 16.93 -1.84 6.00
N ALA A 118 16.68 -1.98 4.70
CA ALA A 118 15.89 -1.03 3.92
C ALA A 118 14.46 -0.89 4.49
N LEU A 119 13.81 -2.01 4.80
CA LEU A 119 12.47 -1.99 5.40
C LEU A 119 12.48 -1.34 6.79
N ARG A 120 13.47 -1.64 7.66
CA ARG A 120 13.64 -0.96 8.96
C ARG A 120 13.75 0.54 8.78
N THR A 121 14.66 0.97 7.89
CA THR A 121 14.90 2.39 7.61
C THR A 121 13.64 3.10 7.11
N VAL A 122 12.88 2.47 6.22
CA VAL A 122 11.60 3.02 5.74
C VAL A 122 10.59 3.12 6.88
N LEU A 123 10.46 2.10 7.73
CA LEU A 123 9.53 2.11 8.85
C LEU A 123 9.85 3.20 9.89
N ASP A 124 11.13 3.56 10.05
CA ASP A 124 11.57 4.61 10.99
C ASP A 124 11.13 6.03 10.53
N VAL A 125 10.80 6.21 9.25
CA VAL A 125 10.33 7.48 8.68
C VAL A 125 8.88 7.41 8.18
N THR A 126 8.18 6.31 8.44
CA THR A 126 6.79 6.08 8.03
C THR A 126 5.81 6.75 9.00
N ASP A 127 4.87 7.51 8.46
CA ASP A 127 3.79 8.14 9.24
C ASP A 127 2.60 7.21 9.47
N GLU A 128 2.29 6.35 8.48
CA GLU A 128 1.19 5.39 8.56
C GLU A 128 1.49 4.14 7.73
N VAL A 129 1.08 2.98 8.26
CA VAL A 129 1.20 1.70 7.55
C VAL A 129 -0.17 1.21 7.10
N LEU A 130 -0.32 0.90 5.83
CA LEU A 130 -1.50 0.24 5.27
C LEU A 130 -1.25 -1.26 5.17
N VAL A 131 -2.11 -2.06 5.78
CA VAL A 131 -1.98 -3.51 5.85
C VAL A 131 -3.09 -4.16 5.02
N PRO A 132 -2.83 -4.50 3.73
CA PRO A 132 -3.81 -5.22 2.92
C PRO A 132 -3.99 -6.65 3.42
N ILE A 133 -5.26 -7.10 3.53
CA ILE A 133 -5.61 -8.49 3.87
C ILE A 133 -6.60 -9.02 2.84
N LEU A 134 -6.42 -10.28 2.42
CA LEU A 134 -7.40 -10.98 1.57
C LEU A 134 -8.46 -11.68 2.45
N THR A 135 -9.63 -11.96 1.86
CA THR A 135 -10.70 -12.74 2.50
C THR A 135 -10.38 -14.24 2.46
N GLU A 136 -9.17 -14.60 2.88
CA GLU A 136 -8.64 -15.96 2.85
C GLU A 136 -8.00 -16.31 4.20
N PRO A 137 -8.32 -17.49 4.81
CA PRO A 137 -7.77 -17.87 6.11
C PRO A 137 -6.24 -17.89 6.18
N LEU A 138 -5.56 -18.22 5.07
CA LEU A 138 -4.10 -18.25 4.99
C LEU A 138 -3.45 -16.86 5.07
N CYS A 139 -4.24 -15.79 5.05
CA CYS A 139 -3.75 -14.42 5.24
C CYS A 139 -3.79 -13.97 6.72
N PHE A 140 -4.57 -14.65 7.58
CA PHE A 140 -4.81 -14.21 8.95
C PHE A 140 -3.55 -14.23 9.81
N ASP A 141 -2.85 -15.34 9.85
CA ASP A 141 -1.64 -15.47 10.67
C ASP A 141 -0.48 -14.57 10.21
N PRO A 142 -0.13 -14.50 8.91
CA PRO A 142 0.88 -13.55 8.45
C PRO A 142 0.52 -12.08 8.74
N THR A 143 -0.77 -11.70 8.61
CA THR A 143 -1.22 -10.36 8.96
C THR A 143 -1.07 -10.09 10.45
N ALA A 144 -1.46 -11.06 11.30
CA ALA A 144 -1.30 -10.94 12.75
C ALA A 144 0.18 -10.79 13.15
N ARG A 145 1.08 -11.54 12.52
CA ARG A 145 2.52 -11.41 12.78
C ARG A 145 3.06 -10.05 12.35
N THR A 146 2.65 -9.55 11.18
CA THR A 146 3.03 -8.22 10.72
C THR A 146 2.67 -7.15 11.76
N ILE A 147 1.43 -7.19 12.26
CA ILE A 147 0.95 -6.20 13.21
C ILE A 147 1.68 -6.34 14.56
N ARG A 148 1.66 -7.55 15.16
CA ARG A 148 2.15 -7.78 16.52
C ARG A 148 3.67 -7.71 16.67
N LYS A 149 4.42 -8.15 15.65
CA LYS A 149 5.89 -8.17 15.74
C LYS A 149 6.54 -6.89 15.21
N ILE A 150 5.88 -6.19 14.29
CA ILE A 150 6.52 -5.07 13.59
C ILE A 150 5.87 -3.74 13.97
N LEU A 151 4.54 -3.64 13.86
CA LEU A 151 3.85 -2.35 13.99
C LEU A 151 3.61 -1.97 15.45
N GLU A 152 3.02 -2.86 16.24
CA GLU A 152 2.71 -2.59 17.65
C GLU A 152 3.97 -2.27 18.48
N PRO A 153 5.10 -3.03 18.39
CA PRO A 153 6.30 -2.71 19.14
C PRO A 153 6.95 -1.37 18.76
N ARG A 154 6.74 -0.93 17.50
CA ARG A 154 7.21 0.37 17.01
C ARG A 154 6.23 1.50 17.27
N GLN A 155 5.03 1.19 17.79
CA GLN A 155 3.94 2.15 17.96
C GLN A 155 3.60 2.90 16.66
N LEU A 156 3.79 2.25 15.52
CA LEU A 156 3.49 2.83 14.22
C LEU A 156 1.98 2.89 14.01
N PRO A 157 1.42 4.04 13.65
CA PRO A 157 0.04 4.13 13.19
C PRO A 157 -0.18 3.18 11.99
N TYR A 158 -1.26 2.42 12.03
CA TYR A 158 -1.58 1.52 10.92
C TYR A 158 -3.07 1.39 10.71
N ARG A 159 -3.45 0.92 9.52
CA ARG A 159 -4.82 0.57 9.17
C ARG A 159 -4.84 -0.69 8.32
N VAL A 160 -5.68 -1.64 8.71
CA VAL A 160 -5.97 -2.82 7.91
C VAL A 160 -7.04 -2.47 6.89
N PHE A 161 -6.92 -2.91 5.65
CA PHE A 161 -8.00 -2.84 4.67
C PHE A 161 -8.17 -4.17 3.94
N ILE A 162 -9.42 -4.53 3.66
CA ILE A 162 -9.72 -5.74 2.90
C ILE A 162 -9.51 -5.47 1.42
N ASN A 163 -8.63 -6.26 0.81
CA ASN A 163 -8.24 -6.11 -0.57
C ASN A 163 -8.66 -7.31 -1.42
N ASN A 164 -8.91 -7.07 -2.70
CA ASN A 164 -9.17 -8.09 -3.71
C ASN A 164 -10.33 -9.05 -3.35
N HIS A 165 -11.36 -8.57 -2.66
CA HIS A 165 -12.53 -9.37 -2.31
C HIS A 165 -13.40 -9.67 -3.54
N ASP A 166 -13.56 -10.96 -3.88
CA ASP A 166 -14.49 -11.36 -4.93
C ASP A 166 -15.92 -11.45 -4.39
N SER A 167 -16.77 -10.53 -4.82
CA SER A 167 -18.17 -10.49 -4.40
C SER A 167 -19.00 -11.74 -4.81
N ARG A 168 -18.47 -12.56 -5.72
CA ARG A 168 -19.09 -13.84 -6.12
C ARG A 168 -18.92 -14.93 -5.06
N ASP A 169 -17.93 -14.81 -4.20
CA ASP A 169 -17.66 -15.75 -3.11
C ASP A 169 -18.63 -15.57 -1.91
N GLY A 170 -19.59 -14.64 -2.05
CA GLY A 170 -20.52 -14.30 -0.99
C GLY A 170 -19.87 -13.51 0.15
N THR A 171 -20.56 -13.42 1.29
CA THR A 171 -20.13 -12.57 2.41
C THR A 171 -19.48 -13.33 3.57
N TYR A 172 -19.47 -14.66 3.53
CA TYR A 172 -18.99 -15.45 4.68
C TYR A 172 -17.54 -15.11 5.05
N TRP A 173 -16.61 -15.23 4.10
CA TRP A 173 -15.20 -14.93 4.34
C TRP A 173 -14.92 -13.43 4.54
N LEU A 174 -15.72 -12.56 3.94
CA LEU A 174 -15.68 -11.13 4.22
C LEU A 174 -15.98 -10.87 5.69
N ASN A 175 -17.08 -11.42 6.21
CA ASN A 175 -17.49 -11.26 7.60
C ASN A 175 -16.44 -11.87 8.55
N GLN A 176 -15.94 -13.08 8.25
CA GLN A 176 -14.89 -13.71 9.04
C GLN A 176 -13.59 -12.87 9.09
N THR A 177 -13.22 -12.23 7.98
CA THR A 177 -12.05 -11.35 7.94
C THR A 177 -12.28 -10.07 8.75
N GLN A 178 -13.48 -9.48 8.66
CA GLN A 178 -13.84 -8.32 9.48
C GLN A 178 -13.85 -8.67 10.98
N GLU A 179 -14.43 -9.80 11.35
CA GLU A 179 -14.43 -10.30 12.73
C GLU A 179 -13.00 -10.58 13.23
N PHE A 180 -12.15 -11.16 12.38
CA PHE A 180 -10.75 -11.43 12.71
C PHE A 180 -9.99 -10.14 13.06
N VAL A 181 -10.20 -9.06 12.31
CA VAL A 181 -9.54 -7.77 12.52
C VAL A 181 -10.17 -7.03 13.72
N ARG A 182 -11.49 -6.85 13.72
CA ARG A 182 -12.22 -6.11 14.76
C ARG A 182 -12.13 -6.78 16.12
N GLY A 183 -12.16 -8.12 16.17
CA GLY A 183 -12.03 -8.88 17.42
C GLY A 183 -10.64 -8.80 18.09
N ARG A 184 -9.70 -8.10 17.45
CA ARG A 184 -8.35 -7.77 17.96
C ARG A 184 -8.17 -6.27 18.22
N ASP A 185 -9.25 -5.50 18.11
CA ASP A 185 -9.25 -4.04 18.21
C ASP A 185 -8.29 -3.36 17.21
N TRP A 186 -8.02 -4.00 16.07
CA TRP A 186 -7.21 -3.41 15.02
C TRP A 186 -8.04 -2.47 14.14
N PRO A 187 -7.50 -1.30 13.78
CA PRO A 187 -8.21 -0.34 12.95
C PRO A 187 -8.43 -0.92 11.53
N LEU A 188 -9.71 -1.13 11.19
CA LEU A 188 -10.15 -1.65 9.90
C LEU A 188 -10.79 -0.53 9.08
N ALA A 189 -10.34 -0.36 7.83
CA ALA A 189 -11.02 0.50 6.87
C ALA A 189 -12.43 -0.04 6.56
N GLU A 190 -13.39 0.86 6.44
CA GLU A 190 -14.75 0.50 6.02
C GLU A 190 -14.80 0.16 4.53
N THR A 191 -13.91 0.76 3.74
CA THR A 191 -13.79 0.51 2.31
C THR A 191 -13.19 -0.87 2.06
N VAL A 192 -13.89 -1.66 1.22
CA VAL A 192 -13.42 -2.95 0.71
C VAL A 192 -13.03 -2.79 -0.74
N VAL A 193 -11.77 -3.06 -1.08
CA VAL A 193 -11.31 -3.09 -2.46
C VAL A 193 -11.72 -4.43 -3.09
N ARG A 194 -12.64 -4.38 -4.03
CA ARG A 194 -13.21 -5.57 -4.69
C ARG A 194 -12.29 -6.12 -5.77
N HIS A 195 -12.43 -7.41 -6.04
CA HIS A 195 -11.78 -8.06 -7.15
C HIS A 195 -12.38 -7.63 -8.49
N TYR A 196 -11.58 -7.01 -9.33
CA TYR A 196 -11.91 -6.74 -10.73
C TYR A 196 -10.78 -7.21 -11.65
N LYS A 197 -11.12 -7.90 -12.73
CA LYS A 197 -10.14 -8.25 -13.78
C LYS A 197 -9.40 -7.04 -14.33
N LEU A 198 -10.01 -5.87 -14.26
CA LEU A 198 -9.38 -4.59 -14.60
C LEU A 198 -8.11 -4.35 -13.79
N HIS A 199 -8.15 -4.57 -12.48
CA HIS A 199 -6.96 -4.42 -11.63
C HIS A 199 -5.87 -5.45 -11.95
N THR A 200 -6.27 -6.70 -12.26
CA THR A 200 -5.33 -7.75 -12.65
C THR A 200 -4.64 -7.43 -13.97
N ASN A 201 -5.38 -6.85 -14.92
CA ASN A 201 -4.88 -6.60 -16.27
C ASN A 201 -4.25 -5.20 -16.41
N ALA A 202 -4.51 -4.29 -15.49
CA ALA A 202 -4.12 -2.88 -15.58
C ALA A 202 -2.63 -2.68 -15.86
N SER A 203 -1.76 -3.50 -15.24
CA SER A 203 -0.33 -3.45 -15.48
C SER A 203 0.06 -3.83 -16.90
N ASN A 204 -0.65 -4.81 -17.50
CA ASN A 204 -0.43 -5.20 -18.90
C ASN A 204 -1.07 -4.20 -19.88
N ASP A 205 -2.20 -3.61 -19.49
CA ASP A 205 -2.94 -2.64 -20.30
C ASP A 205 -2.29 -1.23 -20.23
N GLY A 206 -1.26 -1.05 -19.42
CA GLY A 206 -0.54 0.21 -19.28
C GLY A 206 -1.39 1.34 -18.70
N VAL A 207 -2.24 1.04 -17.72
CA VAL A 207 -3.15 2.03 -17.10
C VAL A 207 -3.13 1.93 -15.58
N VAL A 208 -3.42 3.05 -14.91
CA VAL A 208 -3.71 3.12 -13.48
C VAL A 208 -5.18 3.48 -13.25
N VAL A 209 -5.66 3.33 -12.03
CA VAL A 209 -7.09 3.44 -11.70
C VAL A 209 -7.73 4.76 -12.12
N THR A 210 -7.00 5.86 -12.09
CA THR A 210 -7.47 7.20 -12.52
C THR A 210 -7.71 7.29 -14.03
N GLN A 211 -7.08 6.41 -14.81
CA GLN A 211 -7.22 6.31 -16.26
C GLN A 211 -8.32 5.33 -16.70
N TYR A 212 -9.01 4.67 -15.76
CA TYR A 212 -10.12 3.77 -16.08
C TYR A 212 -11.29 4.52 -16.68
N LYS A 213 -12.06 3.81 -17.56
CA LYS A 213 -13.30 4.35 -18.10
C LYS A 213 -14.27 4.73 -16.98
N LYS A 214 -14.84 5.93 -17.03
CA LYS A 214 -15.75 6.48 -16.01
C LYS A 214 -17.16 5.90 -16.07
N THR A 215 -17.35 4.67 -16.56
CA THR A 215 -18.66 4.02 -16.75
C THR A 215 -18.62 2.54 -16.34
N GLY A 216 -19.74 2.02 -15.87
CA GLY A 216 -19.96 0.62 -15.59
C GLY A 216 -18.99 0.04 -14.56
N LYS A 217 -18.48 -1.19 -14.79
CA LYS A 217 -17.58 -1.88 -13.88
C LYS A 217 -16.25 -1.15 -13.65
N ALA A 218 -15.79 -0.41 -14.64
CA ALA A 218 -14.54 0.34 -14.55
C ALA A 218 -14.67 1.50 -13.55
N ALA A 219 -15.79 2.22 -13.59
CA ALA A 219 -16.07 3.27 -12.60
C ALA A 219 -16.18 2.70 -11.17
N ASN A 220 -16.83 1.53 -11.01
CA ASN A 220 -16.94 0.88 -9.71
C ASN A 220 -15.58 0.40 -9.18
N ALA A 221 -14.71 -0.11 -10.07
CA ALA A 221 -13.36 -0.52 -9.71
C ALA A 221 -12.51 0.68 -9.28
N ALA A 222 -12.62 1.81 -9.98
CA ALA A 222 -11.96 3.05 -9.59
C ALA A 222 -12.49 3.58 -8.25
N ALA A 223 -13.81 3.56 -8.04
CA ALA A 223 -14.45 4.09 -6.84
C ALA A 223 -13.91 3.43 -5.55
N ASP A 224 -13.54 2.15 -5.57
CA ASP A 224 -12.98 1.48 -4.39
C ASP A 224 -11.67 2.15 -3.93
N PHE A 225 -10.76 2.48 -4.86
CA PHE A 225 -9.51 3.16 -4.52
C PHE A 225 -9.71 4.64 -4.16
N TYR A 226 -10.65 5.33 -4.81
CA TYR A 226 -11.00 6.70 -4.43
C TYR A 226 -11.57 6.74 -3.00
N ASN A 227 -12.51 5.84 -2.68
CA ASN A 227 -13.10 5.75 -1.35
C ASN A 227 -12.05 5.41 -0.28
N LEU A 228 -11.16 4.44 -0.58
CA LEU A 228 -10.09 4.08 0.34
C LEU A 228 -9.16 5.29 0.57
N ALA A 229 -8.74 5.98 -0.49
CA ALA A 229 -7.87 7.15 -0.37
C ALA A 229 -8.54 8.27 0.46
N ASP A 230 -9.83 8.55 0.22
CA ASP A 230 -10.57 9.59 0.95
C ASP A 230 -10.76 9.21 2.43
N GLU A 231 -11.00 7.92 2.73
CA GLU A 231 -11.11 7.41 4.11
C GLU A 231 -9.79 7.55 4.89
N LEU A 232 -8.65 7.27 4.24
CA LEU A 232 -7.33 7.39 4.85
C LEU A 232 -6.98 8.84 5.23
N MET A 233 -7.57 9.83 4.57
CA MET A 233 -7.33 11.24 4.85
C MET A 233 -8.21 11.78 5.98
N THR A 234 -9.44 11.26 6.13
CA THR A 234 -10.40 11.75 7.13
C THR A 234 -10.04 11.36 8.56
N THR A 235 -9.30 10.28 8.74
CA THR A 235 -8.94 9.74 10.07
C THR A 235 -7.59 10.22 10.60
N GLY A 236 -6.78 10.91 9.79
CA GLY A 236 -5.51 11.54 10.21
C GLY A 236 -5.66 12.86 10.99
N VAL A 237 -6.88 13.31 11.30
CA VAL A 237 -7.16 14.61 11.95
C VAL A 237 -7.36 14.48 13.46
N HIS A 238 -7.25 13.28 14.04
CA HIS A 238 -7.40 13.06 15.47
C HIS A 238 -6.10 12.54 16.10
N SER A 239 -5.20 13.44 16.37
CA SER A 239 -4.12 13.28 17.38
C SER A 239 -3.79 14.60 18.04
#